data_0abe6d535cafd2ee62ca911f3040135c
#
_entry.id   0abe6d535cafd2ee62ca911f3040135c
#
_cell.length_a   1.000
_cell.length_b   1.000
_cell.length_c   1.000
_cell.angle_alpha   90.00
_cell.angle_beta   90.00
_cell.angle_gamma   90.00
#
_symmetry.space_group_name_H-M   'P 1'
#
loop_
_entity.id
_entity.type
_entity.pdbx_description
1 polymer ?
#
loop_
_entity_poly.entity_id
_entity_poly.type
_entity_poly.pdbx_seq_one_letter_code
_entity_poly.pdbx_strand_id
1 'polypeptide(L)'
;MEISNKIILALKFLIFLLLFFALWNSLIIGGSWDEPFHHINGVLRLRYLISFGDYQNYQYANNQFYPGIYDTFSSTISFLINKFYPEFLNRNFFNIKHFINFTFAALSIYGLFKFIKVISNNELLALFSTLLTILNPFFFGHMGINPKDTIIFFALIWFLYFFYKYISKKRDIKNLIYFSVFIGFGCGIRISFLAVIFPVIIFGIIYYIQRFQINIFEFLKIKGFDIILGLICILFLPFITWPHMHDGNINIILQTLKNSISWPGGAKLVLINGNFFETSNTPKTYFLSFLLFKMPIYQSILFFISLFLVFLKKEFFK
;
A
#
# COMPACT_ATOMS: atom_id res chain seq x y z
N MET A 1 -1.97 -32.27 18.40
CA MET A 1 -0.79 -31.76 17.69
C MET A 1 -0.74 -32.23 16.22
N GLU A 2 -0.94 -33.49 15.90
CA GLU A 2 -0.92 -34.04 14.52
C GLU A 2 -1.99 -33.44 13.58
N ILE A 3 -3.25 -33.33 14.03
CA ILE A 3 -4.35 -32.72 13.26
C ILE A 3 -4.06 -31.26 12.92
N SER A 4 -3.53 -30.48 13.89
CA SER A 4 -3.16 -29.08 13.66
C SER A 4 -2.08 -28.93 12.58
N ASN A 5 -1.08 -29.81 12.55
CA ASN A 5 -0.02 -29.77 11.54
C ASN A 5 -0.56 -30.12 10.14
N LYS A 6 -1.49 -31.07 10.02
CA LYS A 6 -2.16 -31.40 8.75
C LYS A 6 -2.97 -30.22 8.21
N ILE A 7 -3.71 -29.52 9.07
CA ILE A 7 -4.48 -28.31 8.71
C ILE A 7 -3.53 -27.19 8.24
N ILE A 8 -2.44 -26.94 8.97
CA ILE A 8 -1.43 -25.94 8.61
C ILE A 8 -0.84 -26.23 7.23
N LEU A 9 -0.49 -27.49 6.96
CA LEU A 9 0.06 -27.90 5.67
C LEU A 9 -0.96 -27.71 4.54
N ALA A 10 -2.21 -28.12 4.77
CA ALA A 10 -3.29 -27.96 3.80
C ALA A 10 -3.56 -26.48 3.47
N LEU A 11 -3.56 -25.58 4.47
CA LEU A 11 -3.72 -24.15 4.25
C LEU A 11 -2.55 -23.54 3.47
N LYS A 12 -1.31 -23.92 3.79
CA LYS A 12 -0.12 -23.47 3.03
C LYS A 12 -0.21 -23.91 1.56
N PHE A 13 -0.61 -25.15 1.33
CA PHE A 13 -0.78 -25.67 -0.03
C PHE A 13 -1.90 -24.94 -0.78
N LEU A 14 -3.04 -24.69 -0.15
CA LEU A 14 -4.14 -23.94 -0.75
C LEU A 14 -3.73 -22.50 -1.08
N ILE A 15 -3.03 -21.82 -0.18
CA ILE A 15 -2.49 -20.46 -0.43
C ILE A 15 -1.53 -20.48 -1.61
N PHE A 16 -0.64 -21.47 -1.69
CA PHE A 16 0.27 -21.64 -2.82
C PHE A 16 -0.48 -21.83 -4.14
N LEU A 17 -1.49 -22.69 -4.18
CA LEU A 17 -2.32 -22.90 -5.38
C LEU A 17 -3.05 -21.63 -5.82
N LEU A 18 -3.62 -20.87 -4.88
CA LEU A 18 -4.30 -19.61 -5.17
C LEU A 18 -3.32 -18.56 -5.69
N LEU A 19 -2.13 -18.45 -5.14
CA LEU A 19 -1.09 -17.55 -5.64
C LEU A 19 -0.60 -17.96 -7.02
N PHE A 20 -0.44 -19.26 -7.27
CA PHE A 20 -0.09 -19.75 -8.59
C PHE A 20 -1.18 -19.43 -9.63
N PHE A 21 -2.44 -19.64 -9.27
CA PHE A 21 -3.57 -19.28 -10.13
C PHE A 21 -3.68 -17.77 -10.37
N ALA A 22 -3.41 -16.94 -9.34
CA ALA A 22 -3.36 -15.50 -9.48
C ALA A 22 -2.22 -15.05 -10.40
N LEU A 23 -1.04 -15.67 -10.32
CA LEU A 23 0.06 -15.44 -11.24
C LEU A 23 -0.32 -15.78 -12.68
N TRP A 24 -0.91 -16.95 -12.87
CA TRP A 24 -1.38 -17.38 -14.20
C TRP A 24 -2.36 -16.35 -14.79
N ASN A 25 -3.38 -15.94 -14.02
CA ASN A 25 -4.33 -14.93 -14.45
C ASN A 25 -3.65 -13.60 -14.77
N SER A 26 -2.68 -13.18 -13.97
CA SER A 26 -1.93 -11.95 -14.20
C SER A 26 -1.18 -11.94 -15.53
N LEU A 27 -0.71 -13.09 -15.99
CA LEU A 27 0.05 -13.22 -17.24
C LEU A 27 -0.84 -13.30 -18.50
N ILE A 28 -2.12 -13.63 -18.37
CA ILE A 28 -3.03 -13.78 -19.51
C ILE A 28 -4.02 -12.60 -19.65
N ILE A 29 -4.15 -11.77 -18.64
CA ILE A 29 -5.06 -10.63 -18.66
C ILE A 29 -4.48 -9.51 -19.53
N GLY A 30 -5.35 -8.79 -20.24
CA GLY A 30 -4.96 -7.62 -21.03
C GLY A 30 -4.65 -6.40 -20.16
N GLY A 31 -4.14 -5.32 -20.80
CA GLY A 31 -3.82 -4.07 -20.12
C GLY A 31 -5.03 -3.41 -19.47
N SER A 32 -4.86 -2.86 -18.27
CA SER A 32 -5.89 -2.10 -17.57
C SER A 32 -5.92 -0.63 -17.99
N TRP A 33 -7.04 0.05 -17.67
CA TRP A 33 -7.25 1.45 -18.05
C TRP A 33 -6.15 2.41 -17.56
N ASP A 34 -5.63 2.20 -16.36
CA ASP A 34 -4.66 3.10 -15.74
C ASP A 34 -3.20 2.82 -16.15
N GLU A 35 -2.90 1.64 -16.71
CA GLU A 35 -1.52 1.23 -17.00
C GLU A 35 -0.79 2.12 -18.02
N PRO A 36 -1.44 2.61 -19.10
CA PRO A 36 -0.77 3.53 -20.03
C PRO A 36 -0.30 4.81 -19.35
N PHE A 37 -1.11 5.40 -18.46
CA PHE A 37 -0.72 6.58 -17.69
C PHE A 37 0.50 6.30 -16.82
N HIS A 38 0.47 5.21 -16.03
CA HIS A 38 1.57 4.81 -15.16
C HIS A 38 2.84 4.47 -15.92
N HIS A 39 2.70 3.87 -17.10
CA HIS A 39 3.86 3.60 -17.95
C HIS A 39 4.52 4.89 -18.43
N ILE A 40 3.75 5.80 -19.05
CA ILE A 40 4.29 7.07 -19.56
C ILE A 40 4.91 7.87 -18.41
N ASN A 41 4.21 7.99 -17.29
CA ASN A 41 4.70 8.67 -16.10
C ASN A 41 6.06 8.12 -15.64
N GLY A 42 6.20 6.79 -15.57
CA GLY A 42 7.45 6.14 -15.16
C GLY A 42 8.59 6.35 -16.16
N VAL A 43 8.33 6.29 -17.49
CA VAL A 43 9.33 6.52 -18.51
C VAL A 43 9.86 7.96 -18.47
N LEU A 44 8.96 8.94 -18.33
CA LEU A 44 9.35 10.35 -18.29
C LEU A 44 10.21 10.65 -17.05
N ARG A 45 9.84 10.12 -15.89
CA ARG A 45 10.62 10.25 -14.65
C ARG A 45 11.96 9.55 -14.73
N LEU A 46 12.01 8.36 -15.31
CA LEU A 46 13.27 7.64 -15.52
C LEU A 46 14.21 8.42 -16.44
N ARG A 47 13.70 9.01 -17.52
CA ARG A 47 14.50 9.87 -18.43
C ARG A 47 15.06 11.08 -17.70
N TYR A 48 14.23 11.75 -16.87
CA TYR A 48 14.68 12.86 -16.03
C TYR A 48 15.81 12.44 -15.08
N LEU A 49 15.69 11.29 -14.41
CA LEU A 49 16.70 10.79 -13.48
C LEU A 49 18.00 10.40 -14.18
N ILE A 50 17.94 9.71 -15.33
CA ILE A 50 19.13 9.28 -16.08
C ILE A 50 19.88 10.48 -16.66
N SER A 51 19.17 11.55 -17.03
CA SER A 51 19.76 12.80 -17.51
C SER A 51 20.24 13.75 -16.41
N PHE A 52 20.15 13.33 -15.13
CA PHE A 52 20.47 14.19 -13.98
C PHE A 52 19.73 15.54 -13.99
N GLY A 53 18.49 15.54 -14.47
CA GLY A 53 17.63 16.73 -14.48
C GLY A 53 17.64 17.52 -15.81
N ASP A 54 18.45 17.16 -16.79
CA ASP A 54 18.49 17.85 -18.11
C ASP A 54 17.22 17.63 -18.93
N TYR A 55 16.52 16.49 -18.72
CA TYR A 55 15.28 16.19 -19.42
C TYR A 55 14.11 16.92 -18.77
N GLN A 56 13.68 18.04 -19.40
CA GLN A 56 12.64 18.92 -18.85
C GLN A 56 11.19 18.53 -19.24
N ASN A 57 11.00 17.59 -20.19
CA ASN A 57 9.68 17.18 -20.68
C ASN A 57 9.07 16.02 -19.85
N TYR A 58 9.17 16.11 -18.52
CA TYR A 58 8.62 15.08 -17.62
C TYR A 58 7.15 15.29 -17.25
N GLN A 59 6.55 16.37 -17.71
CA GLN A 59 5.14 16.64 -17.44
C GLN A 59 4.22 15.87 -18.40
N TYR A 60 3.22 15.20 -17.85
CA TYR A 60 2.23 14.46 -18.61
C TYR A 60 0.90 14.43 -17.85
N ALA A 61 -0.17 14.90 -18.47
CA ALA A 61 -1.49 15.01 -17.83
C ALA A 61 -1.36 15.65 -16.41
N ASN A 62 -1.89 15.00 -15.40
CA ASN A 62 -1.82 15.44 -14.00
C ASN A 62 -0.75 14.69 -13.20
N ASN A 63 0.35 14.24 -13.83
CA ASN A 63 1.39 13.45 -13.18
C ASN A 63 2.14 14.21 -12.07
N GLN A 64 2.04 15.53 -12.05
CA GLN A 64 2.60 16.37 -10.98
C GLN A 64 2.08 16.01 -9.59
N PHE A 65 0.86 15.44 -9.48
CA PHE A 65 0.25 15.00 -8.23
C PHE A 65 0.55 13.56 -7.86
N TYR A 66 1.33 12.84 -8.67
CA TYR A 66 1.77 11.48 -8.42
C TYR A 66 3.29 11.46 -8.26
N PRO A 67 3.83 11.16 -7.08
CA PRO A 67 5.29 11.09 -6.88
C PRO A 67 5.99 10.03 -7.75
N GLY A 68 5.31 8.93 -8.09
CA GLY A 68 5.65 8.00 -9.15
C GLY A 68 6.79 7.03 -8.85
N ILE A 69 7.05 6.69 -7.58
CA ILE A 69 8.13 5.77 -7.21
C ILE A 69 7.97 4.40 -7.86
N TYR A 70 6.75 3.84 -7.83
CA TYR A 70 6.48 2.53 -8.43
C TYR A 70 6.57 2.59 -9.95
N ASP A 71 6.06 3.65 -10.57
CA ASP A 71 6.10 3.87 -12.01
C ASP A 71 7.54 3.92 -12.51
N THR A 72 8.39 4.67 -11.80
CA THR A 72 9.83 4.77 -12.07
C THR A 72 10.52 3.42 -11.91
N PHE A 73 10.23 2.68 -10.83
CA PHE A 73 10.78 1.35 -10.59
C PHE A 73 10.40 0.36 -11.70
N SER A 74 9.12 0.28 -12.04
CA SER A 74 8.60 -0.59 -13.10
C SER A 74 9.22 -0.25 -14.47
N SER A 75 9.36 1.06 -14.76
CA SER A 75 10.00 1.53 -15.99
C SER A 75 11.50 1.27 -16.02
N THR A 76 12.17 1.31 -14.87
CA THR A 76 13.61 0.94 -14.78
C THR A 76 13.82 -0.52 -15.15
N ILE A 77 12.97 -1.42 -14.63
CA ILE A 77 13.03 -2.85 -14.98
C ILE A 77 12.79 -3.03 -16.50
N SER A 78 11.76 -2.38 -17.05
CA SER A 78 11.47 -2.44 -18.48
C SER A 78 12.62 -1.89 -19.33
N PHE A 79 13.25 -0.81 -18.90
CA PHE A 79 14.42 -0.24 -19.58
C PHE A 79 15.63 -1.20 -19.59
N LEU A 80 15.90 -1.84 -18.45
CA LEU A 80 16.99 -2.83 -18.36
C LEU A 80 16.73 -4.04 -19.27
N ILE A 81 15.48 -4.56 -19.27
CA ILE A 81 15.11 -5.67 -20.16
C ILE A 81 15.23 -5.23 -21.62
N ASN A 82 14.77 -4.03 -21.98
CA ASN A 82 14.85 -3.53 -23.35
C ASN A 82 16.31 -3.41 -23.85
N LYS A 83 17.23 -3.04 -22.96
CA LYS A 83 18.64 -2.90 -23.29
C LYS A 83 19.29 -4.23 -23.69
N PHE A 84 18.89 -5.33 -23.07
CA PHE A 84 19.50 -6.65 -23.28
C PHE A 84 18.63 -7.58 -24.13
N TYR A 85 17.31 -7.44 -24.08
CA TYR A 85 16.32 -8.32 -24.72
C TYR A 85 15.14 -7.53 -25.29
N PRO A 86 15.33 -6.68 -26.33
CA PRO A 86 14.28 -5.79 -26.84
C PRO A 86 13.08 -6.55 -27.41
N GLU A 87 13.30 -7.64 -28.17
CA GLU A 87 12.22 -8.44 -28.73
C GLU A 87 11.39 -9.13 -27.67
N PHE A 88 12.01 -9.60 -26.60
CA PHE A 88 11.31 -10.21 -25.46
C PHE A 88 10.42 -9.19 -24.76
N LEU A 89 10.89 -7.97 -24.54
CA LEU A 89 10.08 -6.90 -23.97
C LEU A 89 8.87 -6.56 -24.86
N ASN A 90 9.09 -6.38 -26.17
CA ASN A 90 8.03 -6.02 -27.10
C ASN A 90 6.89 -7.05 -27.13
N ARG A 91 7.24 -8.35 -27.06
CA ARG A 91 6.26 -9.44 -27.02
C ARG A 91 5.54 -9.59 -25.68
N ASN A 92 6.20 -9.25 -24.57
CA ASN A 92 5.75 -9.56 -23.21
C ASN A 92 5.59 -8.30 -22.34
N PHE A 93 5.35 -7.16 -22.93
CA PHE A 93 5.34 -5.87 -22.22
C PHE A 93 4.36 -5.84 -21.04
N PHE A 94 3.10 -6.20 -21.27
CA PHE A 94 2.11 -6.26 -20.20
C PHE A 94 2.42 -7.39 -19.20
N ASN A 95 2.83 -8.54 -19.67
CA ASN A 95 3.15 -9.69 -18.82
C ASN A 95 4.25 -9.35 -17.80
N ILE A 96 5.28 -8.60 -18.22
CA ILE A 96 6.35 -8.14 -17.33
C ILE A 96 5.80 -7.20 -16.25
N LYS A 97 4.98 -6.23 -16.64
CA LYS A 97 4.37 -5.29 -15.68
C LYS A 97 3.44 -6.00 -14.71
N HIS A 98 2.60 -6.90 -15.21
CA HIS A 98 1.69 -7.70 -14.40
C HIS A 98 2.47 -8.63 -13.45
N PHE A 99 3.59 -9.21 -13.91
CA PHE A 99 4.46 -9.99 -13.05
C PHE A 99 5.06 -9.16 -11.91
N ILE A 100 5.48 -7.93 -12.19
CA ILE A 100 5.97 -7.00 -11.16
C ILE A 100 4.87 -6.67 -10.16
N ASN A 101 3.66 -6.31 -10.61
CA ASN A 101 2.50 -6.05 -9.75
C ASN A 101 2.16 -7.26 -8.88
N PHE A 102 2.08 -8.45 -9.49
CA PHE A 102 1.83 -9.70 -8.78
C PHE A 102 2.89 -9.96 -7.72
N THR A 103 4.16 -9.69 -8.00
CA THR A 103 5.24 -9.87 -7.02
C THR A 103 5.01 -9.00 -5.78
N PHE A 104 4.65 -7.73 -5.95
CA PHE A 104 4.29 -6.88 -4.81
C PHE A 104 3.06 -7.38 -4.06
N ALA A 105 2.03 -7.85 -4.77
CA ALA A 105 0.84 -8.46 -4.16
C ALA A 105 1.20 -9.70 -3.33
N ALA A 106 2.01 -10.60 -3.88
CA ALA A 106 2.46 -11.81 -3.18
C ALA A 106 3.32 -11.46 -1.94
N LEU A 107 4.20 -10.47 -2.07
CA LEU A 107 4.97 -9.95 -0.92
C LEU A 107 4.08 -9.29 0.12
N SER A 108 2.96 -8.67 -0.25
CA SER A 108 1.97 -8.14 0.69
C SER A 108 1.32 -9.26 1.48
N ILE A 109 0.93 -10.34 0.81
CA ILE A 109 0.35 -11.54 1.43
C ILE A 109 1.34 -12.18 2.41
N TYR A 110 2.61 -12.29 2.04
CA TYR A 110 3.66 -12.77 2.95
C TYR A 110 3.87 -11.82 4.14
N GLY A 111 3.87 -10.51 3.90
CA GLY A 111 3.95 -9.50 4.96
C GLY A 111 2.76 -9.59 5.93
N LEU A 112 1.54 -9.79 5.43
CA LEU A 112 0.33 -9.98 6.23
C LEU A 112 0.45 -11.22 7.13
N PHE A 113 0.87 -12.35 6.57
CA PHE A 113 1.15 -13.55 7.34
C PHE A 113 2.13 -13.27 8.49
N LYS A 114 3.25 -12.61 8.19
CA LYS A 114 4.26 -12.23 9.20
C LYS A 114 3.69 -11.31 10.28
N PHE A 115 2.91 -10.31 9.88
CA PHE A 115 2.32 -9.33 10.77
C PHE A 115 1.32 -9.98 11.74
N ILE A 116 0.37 -10.75 11.22
CA ILE A 116 -0.62 -11.44 12.06
C ILE A 116 0.06 -12.49 12.97
N LYS A 117 1.04 -13.24 12.45
CA LYS A 117 1.79 -14.21 13.26
C LYS A 117 2.51 -13.56 14.44
N VAL A 118 3.10 -12.37 14.25
CA VAL A 118 3.81 -11.65 15.32
C VAL A 118 2.85 -11.08 16.36
N ILE A 119 1.68 -10.56 15.96
CA ILE A 119 0.69 -10.01 16.90
C ILE A 119 -0.02 -11.11 17.68
N SER A 120 -0.46 -12.17 17.00
CA SER A 120 -1.29 -13.21 17.61
C SER A 120 -0.50 -14.35 18.23
N ASN A 121 0.78 -14.47 17.89
CA ASN A 121 1.62 -15.64 18.19
C ASN A 121 0.98 -16.98 17.75
N ASN A 122 0.13 -16.94 16.71
CA ASN A 122 -0.64 -18.08 16.23
C ASN A 122 -0.51 -18.22 14.70
N GLU A 123 0.12 -19.31 14.27
CA GLU A 123 0.34 -19.57 12.84
C GLU A 123 -0.95 -19.89 12.08
N LEU A 124 -1.86 -20.62 12.72
CA LEU A 124 -3.13 -20.98 12.11
C LEU A 124 -3.98 -19.74 11.83
N LEU A 125 -4.08 -18.83 12.81
CA LEU A 125 -4.78 -17.55 12.63
C LEU A 125 -4.14 -16.71 11.53
N ALA A 126 -2.81 -16.67 11.47
CA ALA A 126 -2.10 -15.95 10.40
C ALA A 126 -2.40 -16.53 9.02
N LEU A 127 -2.42 -17.86 8.86
CA LEU A 127 -2.77 -18.51 7.60
C LEU A 127 -4.23 -18.28 7.20
N PHE A 128 -5.17 -18.37 8.14
CA PHE A 128 -6.58 -18.06 7.86
C PHE A 128 -6.78 -16.61 7.42
N SER A 129 -6.18 -15.64 8.11
CA SER A 129 -6.26 -14.22 7.73
C SER A 129 -5.68 -13.98 6.34
N THR A 130 -4.56 -14.64 6.02
CA THR A 130 -3.92 -14.60 4.71
C THR A 130 -4.84 -15.19 3.63
N LEU A 131 -5.42 -16.35 3.89
CA LEU A 131 -6.36 -17.01 2.96
C LEU A 131 -7.59 -16.14 2.69
N LEU A 132 -8.22 -15.59 3.74
CA LEU A 132 -9.37 -14.70 3.59
C LEU A 132 -9.05 -13.44 2.78
N THR A 133 -7.84 -12.94 2.88
CA THR A 133 -7.38 -11.77 2.07
C THR A 133 -7.23 -12.16 0.61
N ILE A 134 -6.63 -13.31 0.30
CA ILE A 134 -6.51 -13.78 -1.08
C ILE A 134 -7.89 -14.08 -1.69
N LEU A 135 -8.80 -14.65 -0.91
CA LEU A 135 -10.16 -14.95 -1.35
C LEU A 135 -11.05 -13.71 -1.51
N ASN A 136 -10.57 -12.52 -1.15
CA ASN A 136 -11.26 -11.28 -1.48
C ASN A 136 -11.22 -11.06 -3.00
N PRO A 137 -12.37 -11.07 -3.71
CA PRO A 137 -12.39 -10.99 -5.17
C PRO A 137 -11.78 -9.69 -5.70
N PHE A 138 -11.95 -8.60 -4.95
CA PHE A 138 -11.41 -7.31 -5.31
C PHE A 138 -9.88 -7.30 -5.23
N PHE A 139 -9.31 -7.83 -4.14
CA PHE A 139 -7.86 -7.95 -4.01
C PHE A 139 -7.29 -8.93 -5.04
N PHE A 140 -7.91 -10.13 -5.18
CA PHE A 140 -7.47 -11.16 -6.11
C PHE A 140 -7.44 -10.66 -7.56
N GLY A 141 -8.52 -9.99 -8.00
CA GLY A 141 -8.60 -9.43 -9.35
C GLY A 141 -7.59 -8.33 -9.64
N HIS A 142 -7.11 -7.64 -8.61
CA HIS A 142 -6.17 -6.53 -8.74
C HIS A 142 -4.70 -6.92 -8.60
N MET A 143 -4.39 -8.16 -8.23
CA MET A 143 -3.01 -8.59 -7.95
C MET A 143 -2.04 -8.34 -9.11
N GLY A 144 -2.49 -8.54 -10.35
CA GLY A 144 -1.65 -8.37 -11.53
C GLY A 144 -1.74 -7.00 -12.21
N ILE A 145 -2.89 -6.34 -12.12
CA ILE A 145 -3.23 -5.20 -13.01
C ILE A 145 -3.37 -3.85 -12.32
N ASN A 146 -3.31 -3.79 -10.98
CA ASN A 146 -3.47 -2.51 -10.28
C ASN A 146 -2.12 -1.96 -9.80
N PRO A 147 -1.53 -1.00 -10.53
CA PRO A 147 -0.21 -0.43 -10.21
C PRO A 147 -0.25 0.59 -9.07
N LYS A 148 -1.39 0.81 -8.43
CA LYS A 148 -1.57 1.74 -7.30
C LYS A 148 -1.96 1.04 -6.00
N ASP A 149 -3.19 0.55 -5.95
CA ASP A 149 -3.79 0.14 -4.67
C ASP A 149 -3.14 -1.13 -4.12
N THR A 150 -2.75 -2.06 -5.00
CA THR A 150 -1.99 -3.25 -4.63
C THR A 150 -0.63 -2.89 -4.05
N ILE A 151 0.03 -1.90 -4.64
CA ILE A 151 1.36 -1.45 -4.21
C ILE A 151 1.25 -0.63 -2.91
N ILE A 152 0.18 0.17 -2.73
CA ILE A 152 -0.12 0.85 -1.46
C ILE A 152 -0.39 -0.17 -0.35
N PHE A 153 -1.11 -1.25 -0.65
CA PHE A 153 -1.34 -2.34 0.31
C PHE A 153 -0.03 -3.00 0.74
N PHE A 154 0.91 -3.22 -0.18
CA PHE A 154 2.26 -3.68 0.13
C PHE A 154 2.96 -2.74 1.12
N ALA A 155 2.97 -1.44 0.84
CA ALA A 155 3.57 -0.44 1.72
C ALA A 155 2.93 -0.46 3.11
N LEU A 156 1.59 -0.52 3.18
CA LEU A 156 0.83 -0.54 4.42
C LEU A 156 1.16 -1.75 5.29
N ILE A 157 1.16 -2.95 4.72
CA ILE A 157 1.37 -4.18 5.48
C ILE A 157 2.79 -4.25 6.06
N TRP A 158 3.80 -3.90 5.27
CA TRP A 158 5.17 -3.88 5.76
C TRP A 158 5.43 -2.75 6.74
N PHE A 159 4.79 -1.57 6.55
CA PHE A 159 4.76 -0.52 7.57
C PHE A 159 4.21 -1.05 8.88
N LEU A 160 3.02 -1.67 8.89
CA LEU A 160 2.38 -2.21 10.10
C LEU A 160 3.27 -3.23 10.80
N TYR A 161 3.89 -4.15 10.06
CA TYR A 161 4.78 -5.17 10.60
C TYR A 161 6.00 -4.58 11.31
N PHE A 162 6.70 -3.66 10.65
CA PHE A 162 7.91 -3.07 11.24
C PHE A 162 7.59 -2.02 12.30
N PHE A 163 6.50 -1.28 12.15
CA PHE A 163 6.03 -0.33 13.16
C PHE A 163 5.64 -1.03 14.46
N TYR A 164 4.89 -2.14 14.40
CA TYR A 164 4.58 -2.94 15.58
C TYR A 164 5.85 -3.44 16.28
N LYS A 165 6.84 -3.92 15.54
CA LYS A 165 8.12 -4.35 16.11
C LYS A 165 8.89 -3.20 16.75
N TYR A 166 8.84 -2.02 16.16
CA TYR A 166 9.47 -0.81 16.69
C TYR A 166 8.84 -0.36 18.01
N ILE A 167 7.50 -0.24 18.05
CA ILE A 167 6.80 0.23 19.27
C ILE A 167 6.81 -0.81 20.39
N SER A 168 7.13 -2.07 20.08
CA SER A 168 7.23 -3.15 21.08
C SER A 168 8.53 -3.10 21.89
N LYS A 169 9.50 -2.26 21.53
CA LYS A 169 10.82 -2.12 22.18
C LYS A 169 11.10 -0.66 22.52
N LYS A 170 11.88 -0.43 23.60
CA LYS A 170 12.30 0.93 23.97
C LYS A 170 13.12 1.61 22.87
N ARG A 171 13.99 0.88 22.17
CA ARG A 171 14.79 1.36 21.05
C ARG A 171 15.01 0.25 20.04
N ASP A 172 14.73 0.54 18.76
CA ASP A 172 14.96 -0.39 17.65
C ASP A 172 15.10 0.40 16.33
N ILE A 173 16.27 0.97 16.11
CA ILE A 173 16.61 1.81 14.96
C ILE A 173 16.41 1.04 13.66
N LYS A 174 16.69 -0.26 13.64
CA LYS A 174 16.51 -1.09 12.43
C LYS A 174 15.06 -1.10 11.97
N ASN A 175 14.13 -1.38 12.88
CA ASN A 175 12.71 -1.37 12.56
C ASN A 175 12.18 0.06 12.30
N LEU A 176 12.75 1.10 12.92
CA LEU A 176 12.48 2.49 12.60
C LEU A 176 12.77 2.78 11.12
N ILE A 177 13.97 2.47 10.64
CA ILE A 177 14.36 2.71 9.25
C ILE A 177 13.41 1.96 8.30
N TYR A 178 13.14 0.68 8.57
CA TYR A 178 12.27 -0.12 7.71
C TYR A 178 10.86 0.45 7.63
N PHE A 179 10.18 0.73 8.74
CA PHE A 179 8.83 1.26 8.64
C PHE A 179 8.79 2.65 7.99
N SER A 180 9.81 3.50 8.22
CA SER A 180 9.91 4.82 7.60
C SER A 180 10.12 4.73 6.08
N VAL A 181 10.93 3.77 5.61
CA VAL A 181 11.10 3.47 4.19
C VAL A 181 9.76 3.06 3.56
N PHE A 182 8.97 2.19 4.23
CA PHE A 182 7.66 1.80 3.70
C PHE A 182 6.63 2.94 3.72
N ILE A 183 6.70 3.85 4.71
CA ILE A 183 5.90 5.09 4.66
C ILE A 183 6.32 5.93 3.44
N GLY A 184 7.62 6.17 3.28
CA GLY A 184 8.15 6.94 2.15
C GLY A 184 7.79 6.31 0.80
N PHE A 185 7.84 4.98 0.70
CA PHE A 185 7.41 4.25 -0.49
C PHE A 185 5.91 4.43 -0.77
N GLY A 186 5.06 4.29 0.24
CA GLY A 186 3.61 4.54 0.11
C GLY A 186 3.28 5.98 -0.28
N CYS A 187 3.95 6.97 0.36
CA CYS A 187 3.85 8.38 0.00
C CYS A 187 4.37 8.66 -1.42
N GLY A 188 5.40 7.92 -1.84
CA GLY A 188 5.96 7.97 -3.19
C GLY A 188 5.03 7.44 -4.28
N ILE A 189 3.96 6.73 -3.91
CA ILE A 189 2.87 6.32 -4.81
C ILE A 189 1.74 7.36 -4.73
N ARG A 190 1.27 7.64 -3.51
CA ARG A 190 0.23 8.62 -3.20
C ARG A 190 0.48 9.30 -1.85
N ILE A 191 0.54 10.61 -1.84
CA ILE A 191 0.70 11.39 -0.59
C ILE A 191 -0.46 11.14 0.39
N SER A 192 -1.68 10.87 -0.11
CA SER A 192 -2.84 10.51 0.71
C SER A 192 -2.65 9.24 1.56
N PHE A 193 -1.61 8.45 1.32
CA PHE A 193 -1.21 7.35 2.19
C PHE A 193 -0.97 7.80 3.64
N LEU A 194 -0.51 9.04 3.84
CA LEU A 194 -0.36 9.63 5.18
C LEU A 194 -1.68 9.64 5.96
N ALA A 195 -2.81 9.90 5.30
CA ALA A 195 -4.12 9.90 5.96
C ALA A 195 -4.51 8.49 6.46
N VAL A 196 -4.10 7.44 5.73
CA VAL A 196 -4.38 6.05 6.10
C VAL A 196 -3.57 5.62 7.31
N ILE A 197 -2.29 6.00 7.38
CA ILE A 197 -1.40 5.57 8.46
C ILE A 197 -1.47 6.47 9.70
N PHE A 198 -1.97 7.69 9.58
CA PHE A 198 -2.03 8.67 10.68
C PHE A 198 -2.72 8.14 11.95
N PRO A 199 -3.93 7.55 11.87
CA PRO A 199 -4.57 6.96 13.05
C PRO A 199 -3.70 5.86 13.69
N VAL A 200 -3.07 5.02 12.86
CA VAL A 200 -2.23 3.91 13.33
C VAL A 200 -1.02 4.43 14.11
N ILE A 201 -0.41 5.52 13.62
CA ILE A 201 0.73 6.16 14.31
C ILE A 201 0.29 6.72 15.67
N ILE A 202 -0.86 7.42 15.71
CA ILE A 202 -1.39 7.96 16.98
C ILE A 202 -1.65 6.84 17.99
N PHE A 203 -2.39 5.80 17.59
CA PHE A 203 -2.64 4.66 18.48
C PHE A 203 -1.35 3.95 18.90
N GLY A 204 -0.37 3.85 18.00
CA GLY A 204 0.94 3.29 18.32
C GLY A 204 1.72 4.11 19.35
N ILE A 205 1.66 5.46 19.28
CA ILE A 205 2.25 6.35 20.27
C ILE A 205 1.56 6.18 21.63
N ILE A 206 0.23 6.16 21.67
CA ILE A 206 -0.54 5.94 22.89
C ILE A 206 -0.18 4.60 23.51
N TYR A 207 -0.17 3.53 22.70
CA TYR A 207 0.23 2.19 23.15
C TYR A 207 1.66 2.18 23.73
N TYR A 208 2.61 2.85 23.07
CA TYR A 208 3.99 2.94 23.55
C TYR A 208 4.09 3.64 24.90
N ILE A 209 3.41 4.80 25.06
CA ILE A 209 3.36 5.58 26.29
C ILE A 209 2.79 4.73 27.44
N GLN A 210 1.67 4.05 27.21
CA GLN A 210 1.03 3.18 28.20
C GLN A 210 1.91 1.97 28.56
N ARG A 211 2.51 1.31 27.56
CA ARG A 211 3.34 0.12 27.75
C ARG A 211 4.57 0.40 28.58
N PHE A 212 5.22 1.53 28.38
CA PHE A 212 6.45 1.90 29.08
C PHE A 212 6.23 2.83 30.28
N GLN A 213 4.97 3.16 30.58
CA GLN A 213 4.54 4.02 31.70
C GLN A 213 5.30 5.36 31.73
N ILE A 214 5.44 5.99 30.57
CA ILE A 214 6.11 7.29 30.39
C ILE A 214 5.09 8.35 30.03
N ASN A 215 5.43 9.63 30.21
CA ASN A 215 4.63 10.75 29.72
C ASN A 215 5.05 11.19 28.31
N ILE A 216 4.29 12.10 27.71
CA ILE A 216 4.54 12.57 26.34
C ILE A 216 5.90 13.30 26.20
N PHE A 217 6.35 14.02 27.23
CA PHE A 217 7.63 14.72 27.20
C PHE A 217 8.80 13.75 27.24
N GLU A 218 8.70 12.71 28.06
CA GLU A 218 9.68 11.62 28.11
C GLU A 218 9.71 10.87 26.78
N PHE A 219 8.54 10.59 26.17
CA PHE A 219 8.46 10.00 24.84
C PHE A 219 9.21 10.84 23.82
N LEU A 220 8.96 12.15 23.76
CA LEU A 220 9.66 13.06 22.84
C LEU A 220 11.15 13.12 23.09
N LYS A 221 11.58 13.09 24.34
CA LYS A 221 13.00 13.07 24.71
C LYS A 221 13.69 11.78 24.25
N ILE A 222 13.03 10.62 24.43
CA ILE A 222 13.56 9.31 24.03
C ILE A 222 13.54 9.13 22.51
N LYS A 223 12.48 9.59 21.85
CA LYS A 223 12.18 9.34 20.45
C LYS A 223 12.45 10.51 19.50
N GLY A 224 12.89 11.66 20.01
CA GLY A 224 13.12 12.85 19.19
C GLY A 224 14.08 12.62 18.03
N PHE A 225 15.20 11.95 18.28
CA PHE A 225 16.15 11.56 17.22
C PHE A 225 15.51 10.57 16.24
N ASP A 226 14.77 9.59 16.73
CA ASP A 226 14.07 8.60 15.90
C ASP A 226 13.06 9.28 14.98
N ILE A 227 12.33 10.29 15.48
CA ILE A 227 11.36 11.07 14.71
C ILE A 227 12.06 11.81 13.56
N ILE A 228 13.16 12.50 13.84
CA ILE A 228 13.92 13.23 12.80
C ILE A 228 14.45 12.26 11.75
N LEU A 229 15.09 11.18 12.17
CA LEU A 229 15.61 10.16 11.26
C LEU A 229 14.49 9.54 10.41
N GLY A 230 13.34 9.25 11.03
CA GLY A 230 12.17 8.73 10.34
C GLY A 230 11.65 9.69 9.28
N LEU A 231 11.52 10.98 9.61
CA LEU A 231 11.09 12.00 8.65
C LEU A 231 12.04 12.11 7.45
N ILE A 232 13.34 12.07 7.68
CA ILE A 232 14.34 12.07 6.59
C ILE A 232 14.11 10.85 5.67
N CYS A 233 13.98 9.66 6.24
CA CYS A 233 13.73 8.44 5.44
C CYS A 233 12.40 8.51 4.67
N ILE A 234 11.34 9.07 5.27
CA ILE A 234 10.02 9.20 4.65
C ILE A 234 10.07 10.15 3.45
N LEU A 235 10.76 11.28 3.58
CA LEU A 235 10.83 12.30 2.53
C LEU A 235 11.82 11.93 1.41
N PHE A 236 12.85 11.16 1.72
CA PHE A 236 13.91 10.83 0.78
C PHE A 236 13.40 10.08 -0.46
N LEU A 237 12.55 9.06 -0.30
CA LEU A 237 12.07 8.26 -1.42
C LEU A 237 11.15 9.03 -2.39
N PRO A 238 10.12 9.75 -1.93
CA PRO A 238 9.33 10.61 -2.82
C PRO A 238 10.19 11.67 -3.51
N PHE A 239 11.12 12.29 -2.77
CA PHE A 239 12.03 13.30 -3.33
C PHE A 239 12.81 12.78 -4.54
N ILE A 240 13.42 11.58 -4.45
CA ILE A 240 14.21 11.04 -5.56
C ILE A 240 13.38 10.93 -6.85
N THR A 241 12.14 10.44 -6.76
CA THR A 241 11.33 10.06 -7.93
C THR A 241 10.33 11.12 -8.36
N TRP A 242 10.30 12.27 -7.70
CA TRP A 242 9.34 13.34 -7.95
C TRP A 242 10.01 14.62 -8.48
N PRO A 243 10.25 14.76 -9.80
CA PRO A 243 10.95 15.90 -10.37
C PRO A 243 10.41 17.27 -9.93
N HIS A 244 9.09 17.39 -9.77
CA HIS A 244 8.45 18.63 -9.33
C HIS A 244 8.87 19.11 -7.93
N MET A 245 9.48 18.25 -7.12
CA MET A 245 10.11 18.65 -5.85
C MET A 245 11.51 19.23 -6.07
N HIS A 246 12.19 18.85 -7.16
CA HIS A 246 13.53 19.32 -7.48
C HIS A 246 13.52 20.76 -7.99
N ASP A 247 12.38 21.23 -8.53
CA ASP A 247 12.20 22.62 -8.96
C ASP A 247 12.08 23.60 -7.77
N GLY A 248 12.27 23.13 -6.54
CA GLY A 248 12.17 23.94 -5.31
C GLY A 248 10.73 24.29 -4.89
N ASN A 249 9.74 23.77 -5.59
CA ASN A 249 8.33 24.01 -5.30
C ASN A 249 7.79 23.06 -4.23
N ILE A 250 8.14 23.30 -2.96
CA ILE A 250 7.62 22.52 -1.81
C ILE A 250 6.08 22.59 -1.74
N ASN A 251 5.46 23.63 -2.29
CA ASN A 251 4.00 23.77 -2.32
C ASN A 251 3.32 22.63 -3.11
N ILE A 252 4.05 21.90 -3.95
CA ILE A 252 3.49 20.74 -4.68
C ILE A 252 2.95 19.69 -3.71
N ILE A 253 3.57 19.49 -2.55
CA ILE A 253 3.09 18.57 -1.52
C ILE A 253 1.73 19.01 -1.00
N LEU A 254 1.60 20.29 -0.64
CA LEU A 254 0.34 20.84 -0.13
C LEU A 254 -0.76 20.83 -1.19
N GLN A 255 -0.44 21.16 -2.44
CA GLN A 255 -1.36 21.06 -3.56
C GLN A 255 -1.82 19.63 -3.80
N THR A 256 -0.92 18.66 -3.73
CA THR A 256 -1.23 17.25 -3.88
C THR A 256 -2.13 16.74 -2.76
N LEU A 257 -1.89 17.15 -1.51
CA LEU A 257 -2.78 16.85 -0.38
C LEU A 257 -4.17 17.46 -0.58
N LYS A 258 -4.25 18.74 -0.98
CA LYS A 258 -5.52 19.40 -1.29
C LYS A 258 -6.28 18.69 -2.40
N ASN A 259 -5.61 18.35 -3.49
CA ASN A 259 -6.21 17.64 -4.62
C ASN A 259 -6.59 16.19 -4.28
N SER A 260 -5.96 15.57 -3.27
CA SER A 260 -6.37 14.26 -2.77
C SER A 260 -7.74 14.28 -2.08
N ILE A 261 -8.18 15.45 -1.57
CA ILE A 261 -9.49 15.62 -0.94
C ILE A 261 -10.56 15.98 -2.00
N SER A 262 -10.18 16.78 -3.01
CA SER A 262 -11.08 17.26 -4.06
C SER A 262 -10.44 17.09 -5.43
N TRP A 263 -10.45 15.87 -5.97
CA TRP A 263 -9.81 15.56 -7.25
C TRP A 263 -10.61 16.14 -8.43
N PRO A 264 -10.05 17.08 -9.21
CA PRO A 264 -10.76 17.72 -10.31
C PRO A 264 -10.90 16.86 -11.56
N GLY A 265 -10.17 15.75 -11.66
CA GLY A 265 -10.10 14.86 -12.84
C GLY A 265 -10.87 13.55 -12.72
N GLY A 266 -11.76 13.41 -11.74
CA GLY A 266 -12.59 12.21 -11.54
C GLY A 266 -13.69 12.04 -12.59
N ALA A 267 -14.35 10.88 -12.58
CA ALA A 267 -15.54 10.64 -13.40
C ALA A 267 -16.61 11.70 -13.05
N LYS A 268 -17.26 12.27 -14.07
CA LYS A 268 -18.31 13.27 -13.84
C LYS A 268 -19.55 12.68 -13.18
N LEU A 269 -19.82 11.39 -13.43
CA LEU A 269 -20.97 10.66 -12.90
C LEU A 269 -20.50 9.41 -12.15
N VAL A 270 -21.15 9.14 -11.03
CA VAL A 270 -20.95 7.94 -10.21
C VAL A 270 -22.27 7.21 -10.07
N LEU A 271 -22.26 5.89 -10.28
CA LEU A 271 -23.43 5.04 -10.07
C LEU A 271 -23.51 4.62 -8.61
N ILE A 272 -24.60 4.99 -7.93
CA ILE A 272 -24.85 4.67 -6.52
C ILE A 272 -26.27 4.12 -6.39
N ASN A 273 -26.41 2.90 -5.91
CA ASN A 273 -27.71 2.24 -5.67
C ASN A 273 -28.66 2.31 -6.90
N GLY A 274 -28.10 2.13 -8.10
CA GLY A 274 -28.88 2.15 -9.35
C GLY A 274 -29.12 3.54 -9.95
N ASN A 275 -28.72 4.64 -9.28
CA ASN A 275 -28.89 6.00 -9.78
C ASN A 275 -27.53 6.66 -10.09
N PHE A 276 -27.49 7.48 -11.14
CA PHE A 276 -26.31 8.28 -11.46
C PHE A 276 -26.35 9.61 -10.71
N PHE A 277 -25.26 9.93 -10.05
CA PHE A 277 -25.04 11.20 -9.35
C PHE A 277 -23.83 11.91 -9.93
N GLU A 278 -23.86 13.23 -9.97
CA GLU A 278 -22.65 14.02 -10.22
C GLU A 278 -21.66 13.82 -9.07
N THR A 279 -20.38 13.71 -9.39
CA THR A 279 -19.32 13.48 -8.38
C THR A 279 -19.31 14.58 -7.32
N SER A 280 -19.67 15.82 -7.69
CA SER A 280 -19.82 16.96 -6.76
C SER A 280 -21.00 16.84 -5.79
N ASN A 281 -22.03 16.06 -6.14
CA ASN A 281 -23.30 15.94 -5.43
C ASN A 281 -23.56 14.51 -4.93
N THR A 282 -22.51 13.74 -4.65
CA THR A 282 -22.66 12.38 -4.13
C THR A 282 -23.33 12.39 -2.75
N PRO A 283 -24.26 11.45 -2.47
CA PRO A 283 -24.88 11.33 -1.15
C PRO A 283 -23.83 11.12 -0.04
N LYS A 284 -24.04 11.70 1.13
CA LYS A 284 -23.15 11.51 2.30
C LYS A 284 -22.97 10.04 2.70
N THR A 285 -23.94 9.20 2.36
CA THR A 285 -23.91 7.75 2.58
C THR A 285 -23.10 6.96 1.54
N TYR A 286 -22.57 7.64 0.50
CA TYR A 286 -21.84 7.00 -0.60
C TYR A 286 -20.75 6.04 -0.10
N PHE A 287 -19.89 6.52 0.79
CA PHE A 287 -18.78 5.73 1.29
C PHE A 287 -19.23 4.49 2.06
N LEU A 288 -20.25 4.63 2.89
CA LEU A 288 -20.83 3.50 3.64
C LEU A 288 -21.48 2.48 2.70
N SER A 289 -22.26 2.94 1.74
CA SER A 289 -22.88 2.08 0.72
C SER A 289 -21.79 1.35 -0.09
N PHE A 290 -20.75 2.08 -0.53
CA PHE A 290 -19.64 1.50 -1.27
C PHE A 290 -18.93 0.39 -0.47
N LEU A 291 -18.63 0.62 0.81
CA LEU A 291 -18.03 -0.40 1.68
C LEU A 291 -18.92 -1.64 1.79
N LEU A 292 -20.20 -1.46 2.09
CA LEU A 292 -21.14 -2.58 2.28
C LEU A 292 -21.28 -3.44 1.01
N PHE A 293 -21.33 -2.82 -0.16
CA PHE A 293 -21.49 -3.54 -1.44
C PHE A 293 -20.19 -4.08 -2.03
N LYS A 294 -19.05 -3.49 -1.70
CA LYS A 294 -17.74 -3.93 -2.22
C LYS A 294 -17.02 -4.92 -1.30
N MET A 295 -17.37 -4.94 0.00
CA MET A 295 -16.81 -5.94 0.91
C MET A 295 -17.48 -7.31 0.67
N PRO A 296 -16.71 -8.40 0.59
CA PRO A 296 -17.28 -9.75 0.62
C PRO A 296 -18.11 -9.98 1.88
N ILE A 297 -19.23 -10.69 1.75
CA ILE A 297 -20.18 -10.91 2.83
C ILE A 297 -19.49 -11.48 4.09
N TYR A 298 -18.58 -12.44 3.93
CA TYR A 298 -17.85 -13.02 5.06
C TYR A 298 -16.98 -11.98 5.81
N GLN A 299 -16.38 -11.01 5.11
CA GLN A 299 -15.61 -9.94 5.75
C GLN A 299 -16.52 -8.99 6.53
N SER A 300 -17.67 -8.63 5.96
CA SER A 300 -18.68 -7.81 6.65
C SER A 300 -19.19 -8.50 7.92
N ILE A 301 -19.52 -9.80 7.85
CA ILE A 301 -19.94 -10.58 9.00
C ILE A 301 -18.84 -10.61 10.08
N LEU A 302 -17.61 -10.94 9.72
CA LEU A 302 -16.48 -10.97 10.66
C LEU A 302 -16.21 -9.61 11.29
N PHE A 303 -16.34 -8.53 10.53
CA PHE A 303 -16.20 -7.17 11.03
C PHE A 303 -17.23 -6.85 12.11
N PHE A 304 -18.51 -7.11 11.86
CA PHE A 304 -19.56 -6.84 12.83
C PHE A 304 -19.47 -7.76 14.07
N ILE A 305 -19.11 -9.04 13.87
CA ILE A 305 -18.85 -9.95 15.01
C ILE A 305 -17.68 -9.42 15.85
N SER A 306 -16.59 -8.98 15.23
CA SER A 306 -15.43 -8.47 15.97
C SER A 306 -15.78 -7.21 16.77
N LEU A 307 -16.52 -6.27 16.19
CA LEU A 307 -17.02 -5.11 16.91
C LEU A 307 -17.89 -5.50 18.11
N PHE A 308 -18.84 -6.40 17.92
CA PHE A 308 -19.72 -6.89 19.00
C PHE A 308 -18.90 -7.53 20.14
N LEU A 309 -17.91 -8.37 19.82
CA LEU A 309 -17.04 -9.00 20.81
C LEU A 309 -16.17 -8.00 21.57
N VAL A 310 -15.71 -6.93 20.94
CA VAL A 310 -14.97 -5.84 21.61
C VAL A 310 -15.86 -5.14 22.63
N PHE A 311 -17.13 -4.85 22.28
CA PHE A 311 -18.08 -4.24 23.22
C PHE A 311 -18.46 -5.15 24.40
N LEU A 312 -18.49 -6.46 24.19
CA LEU A 312 -18.80 -7.42 25.27
C LEU A 312 -17.63 -7.62 26.25
N LYS A 313 -16.39 -7.52 25.79
CA LYS A 313 -15.21 -7.69 26.64
C LYS A 313 -14.80 -6.36 27.25
N LYS A 314 -15.34 -6.02 28.43
CA LYS A 314 -14.93 -4.83 29.23
C LYS A 314 -13.42 -4.74 29.53
N GLU A 315 -12.67 -5.83 29.36
CA GLU A 315 -11.22 -5.91 29.59
C GLU A 315 -10.38 -5.20 28.50
N PHE A 316 -10.95 -4.94 27.32
CA PHE A 316 -10.26 -4.20 26.27
C PHE A 316 -10.11 -2.70 26.56
N PHE A 317 -10.84 -2.18 27.55
CA PHE A 317 -10.82 -0.75 27.92
C PHE A 317 -10.17 -0.50 29.30
N LYS A 318 -9.62 -1.51 29.91
CA LYS A 318 -8.74 -1.43 31.09
C LYS A 318 -7.28 -1.51 30.68
#